data_a0604fcbb3f303c8360293dd70cd2f44
#
_entry.id   a0604fcbb3f303c8360293dd70cd2f44
#
_cell.length_a   1.000
_cell.length_b   1.000
_cell.length_c   1.000
_cell.angle_alpha   90.00
_cell.angle_beta   90.00
_cell.angle_gamma   90.00
#
_symmetry.space_group_name_H-M   'P 1'
#
loop_
_entity.id
_entity.type
_entity.pdbx_description
1 polymer ?
#
loop_
_entity_poly.entity_id
_entity_poly.type
_entity_poly.pdbx_seq_one_letter_code
_entity_poly.pdbx_strand_id
1 'polypeptide(L)'
;MRFAFVALLGLAGMAQAGAVGPDDPVITLNDFCPASVPTVRNAGDTCRTIITRAQLESLTEALQPGMSPELRGKVATTYPRLLRMAAAAEKRGLDKTPAFAQELQYARLQLLSQDLSRVLRQEADQVSAVDIKDYYQKNRASFDQATVARIFVPASSKATPATDMPRVAADLRLRAVKGADPDTLQAAAYTAAGIPGTSPKTTLEDLRRSSMPPSHEGAFDLAPGQVSEVISDPGGGHFIYKMIHRETLPLEEATPQIRKLLADERYKAALQGFSAGTVLNDAYFASDATAHPRHHARQAGAPNQN
;
A
#
# COMPACT_ATOMS: atom_id res chain seq x y z
N MET A 1 -8.45 -41.42 72.58
CA MET A 1 -8.96 -41.67 71.20
C MET A 1 -8.38 -40.59 70.30
N ARG A 2 -7.36 -40.95 69.49
CA ARG A 2 -6.69 -40.08 68.53
C ARG A 2 -7.10 -40.51 67.14
N PHE A 3 -7.82 -39.62 66.42
CA PHE A 3 -8.17 -39.84 65.01
C PHE A 3 -7.06 -39.16 64.14
N ALA A 4 -6.38 -40.00 63.37
CA ALA A 4 -5.43 -39.55 62.34
C ALA A 4 -6.19 -39.34 61.05
N PHE A 5 -6.16 -38.09 60.50
CA PHE A 5 -6.64 -37.75 59.14
C PHE A 5 -5.49 -37.97 58.17
N VAL A 6 -5.65 -38.93 57.28
CA VAL A 6 -4.76 -39.10 56.14
C VAL A 6 -5.30 -38.28 54.98
N ALA A 7 -4.58 -37.20 54.60
CA ALA A 7 -4.86 -36.42 53.41
C ALA A 7 -4.23 -37.11 52.20
N LEU A 8 -5.01 -37.65 51.29
CA LEU A 8 -4.57 -38.04 49.94
C LEU A 8 -4.40 -36.78 49.08
N LEU A 9 -3.14 -36.41 48.80
CA LEU A 9 -2.81 -35.49 47.72
C LEU A 9 -2.88 -36.23 46.38
N GLY A 10 -3.96 -35.97 45.61
CA GLY A 10 -4.03 -36.34 44.20
C GLY A 10 -3.14 -35.45 43.36
N LEU A 11 -2.01 -35.93 42.86
CA LEU A 11 -1.23 -35.30 41.80
C LEU A 11 -2.04 -35.39 40.51
N ALA A 12 -2.72 -34.30 40.11
CA ALA A 12 -3.20 -34.11 38.76
C ALA A 12 -2.01 -33.85 37.85
N GLY A 13 -1.54 -34.86 37.15
CA GLY A 13 -0.54 -34.72 36.09
C GLY A 13 -1.11 -33.86 34.97
N MET A 14 -0.72 -32.58 34.89
CA MET A 14 -0.90 -31.79 33.70
C MET A 14 0.01 -32.41 32.62
N ALA A 15 -0.58 -33.10 31.65
CA ALA A 15 0.08 -33.45 30.40
C ALA A 15 0.49 -32.14 29.70
N GLN A 16 1.74 -31.75 29.84
CA GLN A 16 2.32 -30.69 28.99
C GLN A 16 2.33 -31.31 27.58
N ALA A 17 1.54 -30.71 26.67
CA ALA A 17 1.69 -30.96 25.24
C ALA A 17 3.15 -30.60 24.89
N GLY A 18 3.98 -31.62 24.69
CA GLY A 18 5.38 -31.45 24.34
C GLY A 18 5.48 -30.61 23.08
N ALA A 19 6.37 -29.63 23.08
CA ALA A 19 6.64 -28.83 21.89
C ALA A 19 7.04 -29.78 20.74
N VAL A 20 6.38 -29.67 19.59
CA VAL A 20 6.68 -30.47 18.38
C VAL A 20 8.14 -30.22 17.99
N GLY A 21 8.96 -31.27 17.92
CA GLY A 21 10.37 -31.19 17.54
C GLY A 21 10.57 -30.93 16.03
N PRO A 22 11.79 -30.57 15.59
CA PRO A 22 12.06 -30.27 14.17
C PRO A 22 11.84 -31.50 13.27
N ASP A 23 12.11 -32.69 13.77
CA ASP A 23 11.97 -33.96 13.02
C ASP A 23 10.60 -34.64 13.20
N ASP A 24 9.76 -34.05 14.05
CA ASP A 24 8.43 -34.62 14.28
C ASP A 24 7.53 -34.46 13.04
N PRO A 25 6.70 -35.46 12.74
CA PRO A 25 5.73 -35.42 11.66
C PRO A 25 4.69 -34.31 11.88
N VAL A 26 4.52 -33.40 10.93
CA VAL A 26 3.45 -32.40 10.93
C VAL A 26 2.42 -32.65 9.84
N ILE A 27 2.81 -33.37 8.76
CA ILE A 27 1.90 -33.84 7.72
C ILE A 27 2.27 -35.29 7.40
N THR A 28 1.28 -36.16 7.38
CA THR A 28 1.43 -37.60 7.01
C THR A 28 0.47 -37.90 5.87
N LEU A 29 1.00 -38.38 4.74
CA LEU A 29 0.22 -38.88 3.62
C LEU A 29 0.33 -40.43 3.61
N ASN A 30 -0.74 -41.12 3.94
CA ASN A 30 -0.80 -42.55 3.85
C ASN A 30 -1.02 -42.97 2.39
N ASP A 31 -0.49 -44.15 2.03
CA ASP A 31 -0.58 -44.75 0.70
C ASP A 31 -0.12 -43.84 -0.45
N PHE A 32 0.89 -42.97 -0.15
CA PHE A 32 1.45 -42.04 -1.09
C PHE A 32 2.98 -42.03 -1.01
N CYS A 33 3.65 -42.48 -2.11
CA CYS A 33 5.11 -42.51 -2.23
C CYS A 33 5.51 -42.06 -3.64
N PRO A 34 5.52 -40.79 -3.92
CA PRO A 34 6.06 -40.26 -5.16
C PRO A 34 7.58 -40.45 -5.20
N ALA A 35 8.14 -40.63 -6.40
CA ALA A 35 9.61 -40.73 -6.58
C ALA A 35 10.33 -39.44 -6.24
N SER A 36 9.62 -38.31 -6.32
CA SER A 36 10.15 -36.94 -6.16
C SER A 36 10.23 -36.46 -4.70
N VAL A 37 9.71 -37.21 -3.72
CA VAL A 37 9.70 -36.80 -2.29
C VAL A 37 10.35 -37.91 -1.43
N PRO A 38 11.21 -37.52 -0.45
CA PRO A 38 11.74 -38.51 0.49
C PRO A 38 10.62 -39.25 1.21
N THR A 39 10.61 -40.57 1.12
CA THR A 39 9.55 -41.41 1.68
C THR A 39 10.12 -42.38 2.72
N VAL A 40 9.40 -42.57 3.82
CA VAL A 40 9.70 -43.61 4.79
C VAL A 40 8.90 -44.86 4.41
N ARG A 41 9.59 -45.96 4.08
CA ARG A 41 9.00 -47.28 3.90
C ARG A 41 9.18 -48.07 5.18
N ASN A 42 8.10 -48.36 5.87
CA ASN A 42 8.15 -49.29 7.00
C ASN A 42 8.10 -50.75 6.48
N ALA A 43 8.69 -51.66 7.24
CA ALA A 43 8.85 -53.08 6.91
C ALA A 43 7.53 -53.89 6.78
N GLY A 44 6.39 -53.23 6.63
CA GLY A 44 5.04 -53.82 6.57
C GLY A 44 4.16 -53.25 5.46
N ASP A 45 4.73 -52.98 4.29
CA ASP A 45 4.02 -52.70 3.02
C ASP A 45 3.14 -51.42 2.92
N THR A 46 3.05 -50.57 3.94
CA THR A 46 2.34 -49.29 3.82
C THR A 46 3.28 -48.18 3.47
N CYS A 47 3.15 -47.72 2.24
CA CYS A 47 3.84 -46.56 1.73
C CYS A 47 3.36 -45.26 2.41
N ARG A 48 4.29 -44.49 2.98
CA ARG A 48 3.95 -43.26 3.72
C ARG A 48 4.92 -42.16 3.41
N THR A 49 4.38 -40.98 3.04
CA THR A 49 5.15 -39.73 2.93
C THR A 49 4.95 -38.92 4.20
N ILE A 50 6.05 -38.55 4.85
CA ILE A 50 6.07 -37.76 6.07
C ILE A 50 6.74 -36.41 5.72
N ILE A 51 6.11 -35.36 6.14
CA ILE A 51 6.70 -34.01 6.10
C ILE A 51 6.90 -33.58 7.55
N THR A 52 8.15 -33.36 7.92
CA THR A 52 8.52 -32.94 9.27
C THR A 52 8.25 -31.45 9.48
N ARG A 53 8.26 -31.02 10.74
CA ARG A 53 8.16 -29.59 11.09
C ARG A 53 9.24 -28.78 10.38
N ALA A 54 10.50 -29.19 10.43
CA ALA A 54 11.61 -28.48 9.78
C ALA A 54 11.41 -28.34 8.26
N GLN A 55 10.91 -29.39 7.60
CA GLN A 55 10.63 -29.35 6.16
C GLN A 55 9.50 -28.36 5.82
N LEU A 56 8.42 -28.37 6.60
CA LEU A 56 7.31 -27.44 6.40
C LEU A 56 7.73 -25.99 6.68
N GLU A 57 8.50 -25.76 7.75
CA GLU A 57 9.01 -24.43 8.09
C GLU A 57 9.96 -23.92 7.02
N SER A 58 10.87 -24.75 6.50
CA SER A 58 11.76 -24.39 5.39
C SER A 58 10.99 -24.06 4.12
N LEU A 59 9.96 -24.82 3.77
CA LEU A 59 9.09 -24.52 2.63
C LEU A 59 8.38 -23.18 2.79
N THR A 60 7.75 -22.97 3.95
CA THR A 60 6.98 -21.73 4.19
C THR A 60 7.86 -20.50 4.28
N GLU A 61 9.07 -20.63 4.82
CA GLU A 61 10.06 -19.55 4.84
C GLU A 61 10.56 -19.20 3.43
N ALA A 62 10.76 -20.21 2.56
CA ALA A 62 11.13 -20.00 1.17
C ALA A 62 9.99 -19.34 0.35
N LEU A 63 8.73 -19.72 0.62
CA LEU A 63 7.57 -19.12 -0.05
C LEU A 63 7.35 -17.66 0.38
N GLN A 64 7.44 -17.42 1.68
CA GLN A 64 7.26 -16.08 2.27
C GLN A 64 8.00 -16.02 3.61
N PRO A 65 9.14 -15.30 3.70
CA PRO A 65 9.83 -15.08 4.95
C PRO A 65 8.92 -14.46 6.01
N GLY A 66 8.97 -15.00 7.23
CA GLY A 66 8.13 -14.52 8.34
C GLY A 66 6.63 -14.80 8.17
N MET A 67 6.24 -15.82 7.41
CA MET A 67 4.84 -16.18 7.19
C MET A 67 4.08 -16.38 8.51
N SER A 68 2.88 -15.79 8.61
CA SER A 68 2.04 -15.91 9.81
C SER A 68 1.61 -17.37 10.07
N PRO A 69 1.35 -17.74 11.34
CA PRO A 69 0.88 -19.10 11.68
C PRO A 69 -0.39 -19.51 10.93
N GLU A 70 -1.30 -18.56 10.69
CA GLU A 70 -2.53 -18.81 9.93
C GLU A 70 -2.25 -19.18 8.47
N LEU A 71 -1.36 -18.43 7.80
CA LEU A 71 -0.96 -18.72 6.42
C LEU A 71 -0.20 -20.04 6.33
N ARG A 72 0.69 -20.34 7.29
CA ARG A 72 1.35 -21.65 7.37
C ARG A 72 0.35 -22.79 7.47
N GLY A 73 -0.71 -22.62 8.26
CA GLY A 73 -1.81 -23.59 8.34
C GLY A 73 -2.52 -23.80 7.01
N LYS A 74 -2.75 -22.73 6.24
CA LYS A 74 -3.32 -22.81 4.88
C LYS A 74 -2.38 -23.58 3.92
N VAL A 75 -1.08 -23.31 3.97
CA VAL A 75 -0.09 -24.07 3.19
C VAL A 75 -0.12 -25.54 3.59
N ALA A 76 -0.04 -25.85 4.88
CA ALA A 76 -0.06 -27.22 5.39
C ALA A 76 -1.32 -28.00 4.94
N THR A 77 -2.46 -27.32 4.84
CA THR A 77 -3.72 -27.95 4.39
C THR A 77 -3.75 -28.20 2.87
N THR A 78 -3.15 -27.31 2.08
CA THR A 78 -3.21 -27.42 0.60
C THR A 78 -2.07 -28.25 0.01
N TYR A 79 -0.92 -28.27 0.66
CA TYR A 79 0.29 -28.93 0.17
C TYR A 79 0.13 -30.43 -0.12
N PRO A 80 -0.55 -31.23 0.73
CA PRO A 80 -0.81 -32.65 0.44
C PRO A 80 -1.55 -32.87 -0.87
N ARG A 81 -2.52 -32.02 -1.18
CA ARG A 81 -3.28 -32.08 -2.43
C ARG A 81 -2.38 -31.77 -3.62
N LEU A 82 -1.52 -30.75 -3.52
CA LEU A 82 -0.56 -30.40 -4.59
C LEU A 82 0.36 -31.57 -4.89
N LEU A 83 0.92 -32.23 -3.86
CA LEU A 83 1.79 -33.39 -4.01
C LEU A 83 1.10 -34.55 -4.74
N ARG A 84 -0.15 -34.86 -4.37
CA ARG A 84 -0.92 -35.93 -5.02
C ARG A 84 -1.25 -35.61 -6.46
N MET A 85 -1.62 -34.37 -6.78
CA MET A 85 -1.91 -33.92 -8.13
C MET A 85 -0.65 -33.93 -9.00
N ALA A 86 0.48 -33.44 -8.49
CA ALA A 86 1.77 -33.45 -9.19
C ALA A 86 2.19 -34.88 -9.55
N ALA A 87 2.18 -35.79 -8.58
CA ALA A 87 2.50 -37.20 -8.83
C ALA A 87 1.55 -37.87 -9.85
N ALA A 88 0.28 -37.48 -9.87
CA ALA A 88 -0.66 -37.99 -10.88
C ALA A 88 -0.38 -37.41 -12.27
N ALA A 89 0.08 -36.15 -12.36
CA ALA A 89 0.52 -35.52 -13.61
C ALA A 89 1.80 -36.16 -14.15
N GLU A 90 2.80 -36.42 -13.31
CA GLU A 90 4.04 -37.12 -13.65
C GLU A 90 3.75 -38.52 -14.20
N LYS A 91 2.86 -39.29 -13.58
CA LYS A 91 2.43 -40.60 -14.09
C LYS A 91 1.80 -40.56 -15.47
N ARG A 92 1.23 -39.38 -15.85
CA ARG A 92 0.67 -39.16 -17.19
C ARG A 92 1.69 -38.60 -18.16
N GLY A 93 2.92 -38.35 -17.73
CA GLY A 93 4.00 -37.78 -18.55
C GLY A 93 3.83 -36.31 -18.87
N LEU A 94 3.00 -35.55 -18.12
CA LEU A 94 2.79 -34.13 -18.36
C LEU A 94 4.04 -33.29 -18.09
N ASP A 95 4.88 -33.74 -17.18
CA ASP A 95 6.21 -33.19 -16.87
C ASP A 95 7.22 -33.30 -18.02
N LYS A 96 6.96 -34.17 -19.00
CA LYS A 96 7.85 -34.45 -20.16
C LYS A 96 7.42 -33.70 -21.41
N THR A 97 6.37 -32.93 -21.36
CA THR A 97 5.87 -32.19 -22.52
C THR A 97 6.75 -30.96 -22.81
N PRO A 98 6.93 -30.59 -24.10
CA PRO A 98 7.65 -29.34 -24.45
C PRO A 98 7.00 -28.10 -23.84
N ALA A 99 5.67 -28.07 -23.72
CA ALA A 99 4.94 -26.98 -23.10
C ALA A 99 5.33 -26.80 -21.63
N PHE A 100 5.33 -27.89 -20.84
CA PHE A 100 5.73 -27.85 -19.44
C PHE A 100 7.19 -27.39 -19.27
N ALA A 101 8.09 -27.80 -20.16
CA ALA A 101 9.47 -27.33 -20.12
C ALA A 101 9.59 -25.80 -20.30
N GLN A 102 8.79 -25.21 -21.21
CA GLN A 102 8.73 -23.76 -21.40
C GLN A 102 8.13 -23.03 -20.20
N GLU A 103 7.02 -23.56 -19.67
CA GLU A 103 6.37 -23.02 -18.45
C GLU A 103 7.31 -23.04 -17.25
N LEU A 104 8.05 -24.15 -17.04
CA LEU A 104 9.04 -24.27 -15.96
C LEU A 104 10.19 -23.29 -16.12
N GLN A 105 10.69 -23.10 -17.35
CA GLN A 105 11.72 -22.11 -17.65
C GLN A 105 11.22 -20.70 -17.33
N TYR A 106 10.01 -20.36 -17.75
CA TYR A 106 9.40 -19.05 -17.46
C TYR A 106 9.18 -18.83 -15.94
N ALA A 107 8.65 -19.84 -15.25
CA ALA A 107 8.47 -19.80 -13.80
C ALA A 107 9.80 -19.59 -13.06
N ARG A 108 10.89 -20.24 -13.53
CA ARG A 108 12.24 -20.02 -13.00
C ARG A 108 12.70 -18.56 -13.17
N LEU A 109 12.47 -17.96 -14.34
CA LEU A 109 12.81 -16.55 -14.58
C LEU A 109 12.00 -15.62 -13.67
N GLN A 110 10.72 -15.89 -13.47
CA GLN A 110 9.87 -15.12 -12.56
C GLN A 110 10.39 -15.18 -11.12
N LEU A 111 10.71 -16.38 -10.62
CA LEU A 111 11.24 -16.56 -9.26
C LEU A 111 12.56 -15.81 -9.07
N LEU A 112 13.50 -15.96 -10.00
CA LEU A 112 14.79 -15.26 -9.95
C LEU A 112 14.60 -13.72 -9.98
N SER A 113 13.68 -13.23 -10.80
CA SER A 113 13.37 -11.80 -10.87
C SER A 113 12.76 -11.29 -9.56
N GLN A 114 11.85 -12.06 -8.97
CA GLN A 114 11.24 -11.71 -7.68
C GLN A 114 12.28 -11.71 -6.55
N ASP A 115 13.18 -12.70 -6.51
CA ASP A 115 14.23 -12.77 -5.50
C ASP A 115 15.21 -11.61 -5.63
N LEU A 116 15.64 -11.28 -6.86
CA LEU A 116 16.48 -10.12 -7.11
C LEU A 116 15.78 -8.82 -6.70
N SER A 117 14.50 -8.64 -7.05
CA SER A 117 13.72 -7.47 -6.64
C SER A 117 13.69 -7.32 -5.12
N ARG A 118 13.57 -8.43 -4.37
CA ARG A 118 13.60 -8.43 -2.90
C ARG A 118 14.96 -7.99 -2.36
N VAL A 119 16.04 -8.51 -2.93
CA VAL A 119 17.41 -8.13 -2.55
C VAL A 119 17.66 -6.64 -2.83
N LEU A 120 17.33 -6.17 -4.04
CA LEU A 120 17.48 -4.76 -4.40
C LEU A 120 16.64 -3.84 -3.50
N ARG A 121 15.45 -4.28 -3.09
CA ARG A 121 14.64 -3.53 -2.13
C ARG A 121 15.30 -3.45 -0.76
N GLN A 122 15.83 -4.56 -0.24
CA GLN A 122 16.53 -4.59 1.03
C GLN A 122 17.78 -3.70 1.02
N GLU A 123 18.54 -3.70 -0.09
CA GLU A 123 19.69 -2.82 -0.27
C GLU A 123 19.27 -1.34 -0.32
N ALA A 124 18.21 -1.03 -1.05
CA ALA A 124 17.67 0.32 -1.17
C ALA A 124 17.17 0.88 0.17
N ASP A 125 16.59 0.03 1.01
CA ASP A 125 16.08 0.40 2.35
C ASP A 125 17.19 0.74 3.35
N GLN A 126 18.45 0.42 3.04
CA GLN A 126 19.62 0.75 3.86
C GLN A 126 20.04 2.22 3.68
N VAL A 127 19.17 3.14 4.08
CA VAL A 127 19.43 4.59 4.03
C VAL A 127 20.15 5.03 5.29
N SER A 128 21.36 5.60 5.14
CA SER A 128 22.17 6.06 6.26
C SER A 128 21.64 7.36 6.88
N ALA A 129 21.97 7.62 8.14
CA ALA A 129 21.64 8.88 8.81
C ALA A 129 22.31 10.08 8.11
N VAL A 130 23.48 9.87 7.49
CA VAL A 130 24.19 10.91 6.73
C VAL A 130 23.39 11.30 5.48
N ASP A 131 22.94 10.31 4.70
CA ASP A 131 22.13 10.56 3.49
C ASP A 131 20.84 11.33 3.83
N ILE A 132 20.18 10.95 4.94
CA ILE A 132 18.96 11.61 5.41
C ILE A 132 19.24 13.07 5.76
N LYS A 133 20.30 13.34 6.51
CA LYS A 133 20.70 14.68 6.92
C LYS A 133 21.06 15.54 5.70
N ASP A 134 21.83 15.00 4.77
CA ASP A 134 22.24 15.67 3.55
C ASP A 134 21.05 16.01 2.66
N TYR A 135 20.12 15.06 2.49
CA TYR A 135 18.88 15.28 1.75
C TYR A 135 18.04 16.39 2.39
N TYR A 136 17.85 16.35 3.70
CA TYR A 136 17.10 17.36 4.44
C TYR A 136 17.72 18.76 4.27
N GLN A 137 19.04 18.89 4.40
CA GLN A 137 19.72 20.17 4.24
C GLN A 137 19.57 20.75 2.82
N LYS A 138 19.72 19.90 1.79
CA LYS A 138 19.60 20.29 0.39
C LYS A 138 18.17 20.66 -0.01
N ASN A 139 17.18 20.07 0.66
CA ASN A 139 15.76 20.20 0.31
C ASN A 139 14.93 20.83 1.43
N ARG A 140 15.53 21.65 2.29
CA ARG A 140 14.88 22.17 3.50
C ARG A 140 13.53 22.84 3.22
N ALA A 141 13.43 23.61 2.17
CA ALA A 141 12.19 24.29 1.77
C ALA A 141 11.04 23.34 1.42
N SER A 142 11.35 22.09 1.02
CA SER A 142 10.34 21.07 0.73
C SER A 142 9.69 20.53 2.01
N PHE A 143 10.27 20.82 3.18
CA PHE A 143 9.77 20.43 4.49
C PHE A 143 9.04 21.58 5.20
N ASP A 144 8.88 22.73 4.53
CA ASP A 144 8.03 23.78 5.05
C ASP A 144 6.58 23.33 5.01
N GLN A 145 5.92 23.49 6.14
CA GLN A 145 4.49 23.26 6.31
C GLN A 145 3.83 24.49 6.93
N ALA A 146 2.56 24.68 6.60
CA ALA A 146 1.81 25.81 7.08
C ALA A 146 0.41 25.41 7.52
N THR A 147 -0.09 26.06 8.55
CA THR A 147 -1.51 26.12 8.86
C THR A 147 -2.03 27.45 8.26
N VAL A 148 -3.03 27.33 7.39
CA VAL A 148 -3.66 28.48 6.74
C VAL A 148 -5.17 28.42 6.91
N ALA A 149 -5.82 29.59 6.91
CA ALA A 149 -7.24 29.66 6.63
C ALA A 149 -7.44 29.93 5.14
N ARG A 150 -8.19 29.07 4.45
CA ARG A 150 -8.53 29.20 3.03
C ARG A 150 -10.01 29.52 2.88
N ILE A 151 -10.32 30.69 2.39
CA ILE A 151 -11.68 31.10 2.04
C ILE A 151 -11.86 30.81 0.54
N PHE A 152 -12.85 29.99 0.21
CA PHE A 152 -13.21 29.68 -1.17
C PHE A 152 -14.48 30.44 -1.56
N VAL A 153 -14.42 31.18 -2.64
CA VAL A 153 -15.53 31.92 -3.23
C VAL A 153 -15.87 31.27 -4.58
N PRO A 154 -17.08 30.70 -4.74
CA PRO A 154 -17.48 30.05 -6.00
C PRO A 154 -17.36 30.99 -7.21
N ALA A 155 -17.04 30.43 -8.38
CA ALA A 155 -16.88 31.19 -9.62
C ALA A 155 -18.19 31.86 -10.11
N SER A 156 -19.34 31.25 -9.77
CA SER A 156 -20.67 31.72 -10.18
C SER A 156 -21.68 31.69 -9.05
N SER A 157 -22.68 32.56 -9.13
CA SER A 157 -23.80 32.59 -8.19
C SER A 157 -24.99 31.86 -8.75
N LYS A 158 -25.68 31.10 -7.88
CA LYS A 158 -27.02 30.51 -8.12
C LYS A 158 -28.13 31.39 -7.53
N ALA A 159 -27.80 32.51 -6.90
CA ALA A 159 -28.76 33.44 -6.33
C ALA A 159 -29.56 34.15 -7.45
N THR A 160 -30.77 34.62 -7.11
CA THR A 160 -31.60 35.39 -8.01
C THR A 160 -31.96 36.73 -7.31
N PRO A 161 -31.46 37.86 -7.80
CA PRO A 161 -30.58 38.03 -8.97
C PRO A 161 -29.17 37.48 -8.75
N ALA A 162 -28.46 37.15 -9.86
CA ALA A 162 -27.10 36.66 -9.80
C ALA A 162 -26.16 37.67 -9.17
N THR A 163 -25.26 37.22 -8.30
CA THR A 163 -24.26 38.03 -7.59
C THR A 163 -22.94 38.04 -8.35
N ASP A 164 -22.28 39.16 -8.40
CA ASP A 164 -20.91 39.34 -8.93
C ASP A 164 -19.89 38.71 -7.96
N MET A 165 -19.51 37.45 -8.21
CA MET A 165 -18.63 36.70 -7.32
C MET A 165 -17.19 37.25 -7.23
N PRO A 166 -16.55 37.75 -8.30
CA PRO A 166 -15.29 38.46 -8.20
C PRO A 166 -15.33 39.64 -7.22
N ARG A 167 -16.40 40.43 -7.25
CA ARG A 167 -16.62 41.56 -6.33
C ARG A 167 -16.81 41.08 -4.89
N VAL A 168 -17.55 39.96 -4.72
CA VAL A 168 -17.70 39.32 -3.39
C VAL A 168 -16.32 38.92 -2.87
N ALA A 169 -15.48 38.27 -3.68
CA ALA A 169 -14.16 37.86 -3.27
C ALA A 169 -13.29 39.05 -2.82
N ALA A 170 -13.33 40.13 -3.56
CA ALA A 170 -12.62 41.36 -3.20
C ALA A 170 -13.10 41.95 -1.86
N ASP A 171 -14.42 42.00 -1.61
CA ASP A 171 -14.99 42.50 -0.35
C ASP A 171 -14.57 41.54 0.82
N LEU A 172 -14.70 40.24 0.64
CA LEU A 172 -14.35 39.27 1.68
C LEU A 172 -12.86 39.36 2.03
N ARG A 173 -11.97 39.61 1.02
CA ARG A 173 -10.56 39.84 1.28
C ARG A 173 -10.35 41.07 2.16
N LEU A 174 -10.98 42.21 1.83
CA LEU A 174 -10.88 43.42 2.65
C LEU A 174 -11.32 43.21 4.10
N ARG A 175 -12.37 42.42 4.29
CA ARG A 175 -12.86 42.04 5.63
C ARG A 175 -11.88 41.11 6.34
N ALA A 176 -11.28 40.13 5.62
CA ALA A 176 -10.24 39.25 6.15
C ALA A 176 -9.00 40.04 6.63
N VAL A 177 -8.56 41.03 5.86
CA VAL A 177 -7.46 41.93 6.23
C VAL A 177 -7.79 42.73 7.50
N LYS A 178 -9.05 43.13 7.69
CA LYS A 178 -9.54 43.79 8.92
C LYS A 178 -9.73 42.83 10.10
N GLY A 179 -9.42 41.53 9.96
CA GLY A 179 -9.43 40.58 11.03
C GLY A 179 -10.75 39.81 11.20
N ALA A 180 -11.68 39.86 10.23
CA ALA A 180 -12.88 39.07 10.28
C ALA A 180 -12.55 37.59 10.30
N ASP A 181 -13.39 36.82 11.02
CA ASP A 181 -13.24 35.36 11.17
C ASP A 181 -13.39 34.63 9.81
N PRO A 182 -12.44 33.76 9.43
CA PRO A 182 -12.46 33.08 8.15
C PRO A 182 -13.68 32.20 7.91
N ASP A 183 -14.18 31.48 8.93
CA ASP A 183 -15.35 30.61 8.78
C ASP A 183 -16.62 31.44 8.54
N THR A 184 -16.73 32.61 9.20
CA THR A 184 -17.80 33.58 8.94
C THR A 184 -17.73 34.12 7.51
N LEU A 185 -16.53 34.42 7.00
CA LEU A 185 -16.33 34.88 5.62
C LEU A 185 -16.66 33.78 4.62
N GLN A 186 -16.32 32.52 4.92
CA GLN A 186 -16.66 31.37 4.10
C GLN A 186 -18.17 31.17 4.00
N ALA A 187 -18.89 31.31 5.13
CA ALA A 187 -20.36 31.25 5.14
C ALA A 187 -20.98 32.40 4.31
N ALA A 188 -20.41 33.62 4.38
CA ALA A 188 -20.86 34.74 3.57
C ALA A 188 -20.63 34.53 2.07
N ALA A 189 -19.51 33.90 1.66
CA ALA A 189 -19.25 33.52 0.27
C ALA A 189 -20.31 32.53 -0.27
N TYR A 190 -20.67 31.54 0.51
CA TYR A 190 -21.67 30.53 0.13
C TYR A 190 -23.09 31.13 0.07
N THR A 191 -23.40 32.01 1.03
CA THR A 191 -24.68 32.75 1.01
C THR A 191 -24.78 33.62 -0.25
N ALA A 192 -23.72 34.38 -0.59
CA ALA A 192 -23.70 35.21 -1.80
C ALA A 192 -23.79 34.39 -3.09
N ALA A 193 -23.23 33.18 -3.08
CA ALA A 193 -23.34 32.24 -4.20
C ALA A 193 -24.71 31.55 -4.31
N GLY A 194 -25.60 31.71 -3.33
CA GLY A 194 -26.90 31.02 -3.27
C GLY A 194 -26.75 29.51 -3.05
N ILE A 195 -25.71 29.07 -2.33
CA ILE A 195 -25.46 27.68 -1.99
C ILE A 195 -26.03 27.40 -0.60
N PRO A 196 -27.06 26.56 -0.49
CA PRO A 196 -27.66 26.23 0.81
C PRO A 196 -26.78 25.25 1.60
N GLY A 197 -26.90 25.28 2.92
CA GLY A 197 -26.22 24.35 3.83
C GLY A 197 -25.02 24.94 4.56
N THR A 198 -24.29 24.07 5.26
CA THR A 198 -23.08 24.45 6.00
C THR A 198 -21.89 24.62 5.07
N SER A 199 -21.17 25.72 5.24
CA SER A 199 -19.90 25.95 4.52
C SER A 199 -18.80 25.02 5.08
N PRO A 200 -17.80 24.65 4.25
CA PRO A 200 -16.65 23.88 4.73
C PRO A 200 -15.80 24.70 5.71
N LYS A 201 -15.09 24.03 6.61
CA LYS A 201 -14.08 24.66 7.45
C LYS A 201 -12.98 25.29 6.61
N THR A 202 -12.48 26.42 7.05
CA THR A 202 -11.44 27.18 6.35
C THR A 202 -10.04 26.75 6.73
N THR A 203 -9.81 26.25 7.95
CA THR A 203 -8.48 25.88 8.44
C THR A 203 -7.97 24.63 7.75
N LEU A 204 -6.79 24.74 7.15
CA LEU A 204 -6.00 23.66 6.58
C LEU A 204 -4.69 23.56 7.37
N GLU A 205 -4.50 22.44 8.03
CA GLU A 205 -3.31 22.13 8.82
C GLU A 205 -2.31 21.31 7.98
N ASP A 206 -1.04 21.36 8.35
CA ASP A 206 0.07 20.58 7.74
C ASP A 206 0.17 20.72 6.21
N LEU A 207 -0.28 21.86 5.69
CA LEU A 207 -0.27 22.14 4.27
C LEU A 207 1.18 22.32 3.80
N ARG A 208 1.59 21.60 2.77
CA ARG A 208 2.93 21.72 2.18
C ARG A 208 2.88 22.55 0.89
N ARG A 209 3.95 23.30 0.61
CA ARG A 209 4.08 24.03 -0.65
C ARG A 209 3.87 23.11 -1.86
N SER A 210 4.48 21.94 -1.86
CA SER A 210 4.37 20.97 -2.96
C SER A 210 2.98 20.35 -3.17
N SER A 211 2.06 20.53 -2.22
CA SER A 211 0.66 20.07 -2.34
C SER A 211 -0.28 21.16 -2.85
N MET A 212 0.22 22.37 -3.04
CA MET A 212 -0.57 23.49 -3.59
C MET A 212 -0.51 23.53 -5.11
N PRO A 213 -1.59 23.97 -5.78
CA PRO A 213 -1.51 24.34 -7.18
C PRO A 213 -0.45 25.44 -7.38
N PRO A 214 0.29 25.46 -8.51
CA PRO A 214 1.33 26.45 -8.76
C PRO A 214 0.85 27.90 -8.63
N SER A 215 -0.40 28.20 -9.05
CA SER A 215 -1.04 29.50 -8.90
C SER A 215 -1.23 29.96 -7.45
N HIS A 216 -1.22 29.03 -6.49
CA HIS A 216 -1.48 29.28 -5.06
C HIS A 216 -0.20 29.27 -4.20
N GLU A 217 0.94 28.86 -4.75
CA GLU A 217 2.20 28.70 -3.99
C GLU A 217 2.62 29.98 -3.25
N GLY A 218 2.30 31.17 -3.80
CA GLY A 218 2.57 32.45 -3.16
C GLY A 218 1.89 32.63 -1.79
N ALA A 219 0.88 31.83 -1.46
CA ALA A 219 0.29 31.82 -0.12
C ALA A 219 1.28 31.35 0.97
N PHE A 220 2.32 30.57 0.60
CA PHE A 220 3.39 30.17 1.52
C PHE A 220 4.35 31.28 1.88
N ASP A 221 4.40 32.34 1.09
CA ASP A 221 5.33 33.50 1.31
C ASP A 221 4.74 34.55 2.26
N LEU A 222 3.47 34.37 2.66
CA LEU A 222 2.80 35.24 3.60
C LEU A 222 3.42 35.10 5.00
N ALA A 223 3.54 36.22 5.69
CA ALA A 223 3.86 36.22 7.11
C ALA A 223 2.65 35.78 7.95
N PRO A 224 2.85 35.24 9.16
CA PRO A 224 1.76 34.92 10.06
C PRO A 224 0.82 36.09 10.28
N GLY A 225 -0.50 35.87 10.13
CA GLY A 225 -1.55 36.86 10.18
C GLY A 225 -1.80 37.63 8.85
N GLN A 226 -0.91 37.51 7.88
CA GLN A 226 -1.06 38.20 6.57
C GLN A 226 -2.11 37.44 5.70
N VAL A 227 -2.84 38.25 4.90
CA VAL A 227 -3.86 37.74 3.95
C VAL A 227 -3.37 37.94 2.51
N SER A 228 -3.57 36.93 1.68
CA SER A 228 -3.20 36.97 0.25
C SER A 228 -4.02 37.98 -0.55
N GLU A 229 -3.58 38.29 -1.76
CA GLU A 229 -4.48 38.79 -2.80
C GLU A 229 -5.52 37.70 -3.14
N VAL A 230 -6.59 38.09 -3.86
CA VAL A 230 -7.55 37.13 -4.39
C VAL A 230 -6.88 36.35 -5.52
N ILE A 231 -6.80 35.03 -5.38
CA ILE A 231 -6.29 34.15 -6.41
C ILE A 231 -7.50 33.58 -7.16
N SER A 232 -7.55 33.75 -8.47
CA SER A 232 -8.66 33.35 -9.32
C SER A 232 -8.22 32.24 -10.24
N ASP A 233 -8.85 31.06 -10.12
CA ASP A 233 -8.60 29.92 -11.00
C ASP A 233 -9.62 29.89 -12.14
N PRO A 234 -9.22 29.71 -13.40
CA PRO A 234 -10.13 29.59 -14.52
C PRO A 234 -11.13 28.45 -14.31
N GLY A 235 -12.41 28.78 -14.15
CA GLY A 235 -13.48 27.82 -13.88
C GLY A 235 -13.53 27.22 -12.49
N GLY A 236 -12.55 27.51 -11.62
CA GLY A 236 -12.43 26.95 -10.27
C GLY A 236 -12.99 27.83 -9.15
N GLY A 237 -13.08 29.14 -9.34
CA GLY A 237 -13.49 30.12 -8.34
C GLY A 237 -12.36 31.00 -7.83
N HIS A 238 -12.57 31.62 -6.66
CA HIS A 238 -11.62 32.56 -6.08
C HIS A 238 -11.20 32.09 -4.69
N PHE A 239 -9.93 32.27 -4.37
CA PHE A 239 -9.33 31.82 -3.13
C PHE A 239 -8.63 32.97 -2.41
N ILE A 240 -8.81 33.01 -1.10
CA ILE A 240 -8.14 33.96 -0.22
C ILE A 240 -7.50 33.13 0.89
N TYR A 241 -6.20 33.32 1.11
CA TYR A 241 -5.45 32.65 2.14
C TYR A 241 -5.07 33.62 3.26
N LYS A 242 -5.17 33.18 4.49
CA LYS A 242 -4.60 33.85 5.65
C LYS A 242 -3.62 32.90 6.30
N MET A 243 -2.35 33.30 6.40
CA MET A 243 -1.34 32.53 7.12
C MET A 243 -1.64 32.55 8.60
N ILE A 244 -1.77 31.38 9.22
CA ILE A 244 -1.91 31.23 10.67
C ILE A 244 -0.55 30.94 11.29
N HIS A 245 0.10 29.88 10.81
CA HIS A 245 1.41 29.45 11.29
C HIS A 245 2.21 28.84 10.13
N ARG A 246 3.53 28.99 10.19
CA ARG A 246 4.46 28.32 9.27
C ARG A 246 5.68 27.85 10.02
N GLU A 247 6.07 26.63 9.77
CA GLU A 247 7.28 26.04 10.33
C GLU A 247 7.97 25.15 9.31
N THR A 248 9.24 24.85 9.52
CA THR A 248 9.94 23.80 8.80
C THR A 248 9.91 22.56 9.65
N LEU A 249 9.37 21.46 9.14
CA LEU A 249 9.30 20.18 9.84
C LEU A 249 10.70 19.79 10.33
N PRO A 250 10.89 19.50 11.62
CA PRO A 250 12.21 19.12 12.16
C PRO A 250 12.75 17.88 11.48
N LEU A 251 14.09 17.75 11.40
CA LEU A 251 14.75 16.59 10.78
C LEU A 251 14.24 15.26 11.34
N GLU A 252 14.03 15.19 12.65
CA GLU A 252 13.56 13.98 13.33
C GLU A 252 12.21 13.52 12.79
N GLU A 253 11.27 14.46 12.64
CA GLU A 253 9.94 14.19 12.12
C GLU A 253 9.93 13.95 10.59
N ALA A 254 10.83 14.61 9.84
CA ALA A 254 11.02 14.40 8.41
C ALA A 254 11.74 13.07 8.08
N THR A 255 12.50 12.51 9.02
CA THR A 255 13.35 11.33 8.83
C THR A 255 12.61 10.13 8.20
N PRO A 256 11.42 9.70 8.68
CA PRO A 256 10.73 8.55 8.09
C PRO A 256 10.37 8.77 6.61
N GLN A 257 9.93 9.98 6.27
CA GLN A 257 9.57 10.37 4.91
C GLN A 257 10.79 10.40 4.00
N ILE A 258 11.90 11.00 4.45
CA ILE A 258 13.15 11.08 3.67
C ILE A 258 13.71 9.68 3.44
N ARG A 259 13.71 8.83 4.46
CA ARG A 259 14.16 7.44 4.35
C ARG A 259 13.39 6.69 3.28
N LYS A 260 12.06 6.79 3.32
CA LYS A 260 11.20 6.16 2.31
C LYS A 260 11.47 6.68 0.91
N LEU A 261 11.58 7.99 0.74
CA LEU A 261 11.85 8.63 -0.55
C LEU A 261 13.18 8.16 -1.13
N LEU A 262 14.25 8.23 -0.36
CA LEU A 262 15.59 7.81 -0.80
C LEU A 262 15.63 6.31 -1.12
N ALA A 263 14.97 5.48 -0.33
CA ALA A 263 14.84 4.05 -0.60
C ALA A 263 14.07 3.79 -1.91
N ASP A 264 12.97 4.47 -2.14
CA ASP A 264 12.19 4.34 -3.38
C ASP A 264 12.97 4.81 -4.61
N GLU A 265 13.73 5.92 -4.50
CA GLU A 265 14.61 6.41 -5.57
C GLU A 265 15.73 5.42 -5.91
N ARG A 266 16.41 4.87 -4.89
CA ARG A 266 17.47 3.87 -5.06
C ARG A 266 16.93 2.61 -5.72
N TYR A 267 15.80 2.12 -5.25
CA TYR A 267 15.17 0.93 -5.83
C TYR A 267 14.76 1.16 -7.28
N LYS A 268 14.15 2.30 -7.59
CA LYS A 268 13.79 2.69 -8.96
C LYS A 268 15.03 2.77 -9.87
N ALA A 269 16.11 3.39 -9.38
CA ALA A 269 17.37 3.49 -10.12
C ALA A 269 17.98 2.11 -10.40
N ALA A 270 17.97 1.20 -9.41
CA ALA A 270 18.44 -0.16 -9.56
C ALA A 270 17.65 -0.94 -10.63
N LEU A 271 16.34 -0.71 -10.74
CA LEU A 271 15.49 -1.39 -11.73
C LEU A 271 15.63 -0.84 -13.16
N GLN A 272 16.01 0.43 -13.34
CA GLN A 272 16.06 1.06 -14.66
C GLN A 272 17.01 0.34 -15.65
N GLY A 273 18.11 -0.23 -15.14
CA GLY A 273 19.07 -0.96 -15.95
C GLY A 273 18.53 -2.21 -16.63
N PHE A 274 17.46 -2.82 -16.08
CA PHE A 274 16.92 -4.09 -16.60
C PHE A 274 15.93 -3.93 -17.77
N SER A 275 15.45 -2.72 -18.04
CA SER A 275 14.57 -2.42 -19.18
C SER A 275 15.28 -1.76 -20.35
N ALA A 276 16.56 -1.40 -20.19
CA ALA A 276 17.33 -0.72 -21.23
C ALA A 276 17.56 -1.63 -22.45
N GLY A 277 17.47 -1.05 -23.66
CA GLY A 277 17.78 -1.76 -24.90
C GLY A 277 16.73 -2.75 -25.40
N THR A 278 15.56 -2.82 -24.78
CA THR A 278 14.46 -3.68 -25.25
C THR A 278 13.76 -3.03 -26.45
N VAL A 279 13.69 -3.75 -27.56
CA VAL A 279 12.93 -3.36 -28.76
C VAL A 279 11.86 -4.41 -29.00
N LEU A 280 10.61 -3.98 -29.06
CA LEU A 280 9.47 -4.82 -29.37
C LEU A 280 9.11 -4.68 -30.86
N ASN A 281 8.63 -5.77 -31.48
CA ASN A 281 8.10 -5.72 -32.84
C ASN A 281 6.62 -5.28 -32.80
N ASP A 282 6.38 -3.99 -33.01
CA ASP A 282 5.03 -3.40 -32.93
C ASP A 282 4.05 -4.05 -33.92
N ALA A 283 4.51 -4.49 -35.11
CA ALA A 283 3.65 -5.14 -36.08
C ALA A 283 3.12 -6.49 -35.57
N TYR A 284 3.92 -7.23 -34.81
CA TYR A 284 3.48 -8.49 -34.18
C TYR A 284 2.40 -8.24 -33.11
N PHE A 285 2.62 -7.26 -32.24
CA PHE A 285 1.68 -6.98 -31.13
C PHE A 285 0.43 -6.24 -31.58
N ALA A 286 0.48 -5.45 -32.67
CA ALA A 286 -0.69 -4.78 -33.22
C ALA A 286 -1.69 -5.77 -33.87
N SER A 287 -1.19 -6.87 -34.45
CA SER A 287 -2.04 -7.88 -35.09
C SER A 287 -2.97 -8.61 -34.11
N ASP A 288 -2.51 -8.85 -32.88
CA ASP A 288 -3.31 -9.54 -31.84
C ASP A 288 -4.37 -8.63 -31.21
N ALA A 289 -4.17 -7.31 -31.21
CA ALA A 289 -5.14 -6.36 -30.68
C ALA A 289 -6.42 -6.29 -31.51
N THR A 290 -6.37 -6.65 -32.80
CA THR A 290 -7.54 -6.70 -33.70
C THR A 290 -8.27 -8.05 -33.67
N ALA A 291 -7.60 -9.12 -33.22
CA ALA A 291 -8.16 -10.47 -33.19
C ALA A 291 -9.07 -10.75 -31.98
N HIS A 292 -8.93 -9.97 -30.89
CA HIS A 292 -9.78 -10.08 -29.71
C HIS A 292 -10.30 -8.72 -29.27
N PRO A 293 -11.46 -8.24 -29.82
CA PRO A 293 -12.13 -7.08 -29.27
C PRO A 293 -12.50 -7.38 -27.81
N ARG A 294 -11.90 -6.63 -26.86
CA ARG A 294 -12.24 -6.74 -25.44
C ARG A 294 -13.71 -6.39 -25.28
N HIS A 295 -14.56 -7.39 -25.05
CA HIS A 295 -15.92 -7.20 -24.58
C HIS A 295 -15.88 -6.57 -23.19
N HIS A 296 -15.72 -5.25 -23.12
CA HIS A 296 -16.17 -4.51 -21.97
C HIS A 296 -17.69 -4.52 -22.00
N ALA A 297 -18.30 -5.52 -21.36
CA ALA A 297 -19.71 -5.50 -21.03
C ALA A 297 -19.96 -4.26 -20.15
N ARG A 298 -20.46 -3.19 -20.77
CA ARG A 298 -21.19 -2.13 -20.07
C ARG A 298 -22.39 -2.80 -19.41
N GLN A 299 -22.32 -3.01 -18.11
CA GLN A 299 -23.51 -3.21 -17.31
C GLN A 299 -24.26 -1.88 -17.31
N ALA A 300 -25.17 -1.71 -18.28
CA ALA A 300 -26.20 -0.71 -18.21
C ALA A 300 -27.13 -1.09 -17.05
N GLY A 301 -27.20 -0.24 -16.05
CA GLY A 301 -28.15 -0.37 -14.95
C GLY A 301 -29.58 -0.40 -15.48
N ALA A 302 -30.33 -1.43 -15.11
CA ALA A 302 -31.76 -1.49 -15.29
C ALA A 302 -32.43 -0.41 -14.40
N PRO A 303 -33.45 0.31 -14.92
CA PRO A 303 -34.23 1.21 -14.09
C PRO A 303 -35.13 0.40 -13.16
N ASN A 304 -35.04 0.69 -11.89
CA ASN A 304 -35.92 0.16 -10.84
C ASN A 304 -37.32 0.75 -11.04
N GLN A 305 -38.27 -0.08 -11.42
CA GLN A 305 -39.71 0.21 -11.31
C GLN A 305 -40.24 -0.50 -10.08
N ASN A 306 -40.49 0.24 -9.04
CA ASN A 306 -41.66 0.29 -8.15
C ASN A 306 -41.39 1.20 -6.97
#